data_3e1505fe69bb24761c29e6cf5a949ec0
#
_entry.id   3e1505fe69bb24761c29e6cf5a949ec0
#
_cell.length_a   1.000
_cell.length_b   1.000
_cell.length_c   1.000
_cell.angle_alpha   90.00
_cell.angle_beta   90.00
_cell.angle_gamma   90.00
#
_symmetry.space_group_name_H-M   'P 1'
#
loop_
_entity.id
_entity.type
_entity.pdbx_description
1 polymer ?
#
loop_
_entity_poly.entity_id
_entity_poly.type
_entity_poly.pdbx_seq_one_letter_code
_entity_poly.pdbx_strand_id
1 'polypeptide(L)'
;MFSHVVIFWTKPENANAAADLIAGAEKYLRPVPVIRSFHVGRMVSSPRAVVDQSYQVALNLTFDSKQAEEEYQVHPLHLDFVEKVFKSNCARAVIYDFE
;
A
#
# COMPACT_ATOMS: atom_id res chain seq x y z
N MET A 1 -8.57 16.84 3.41
CA MET A 1 -8.06 15.65 2.73
C MET A 1 -7.08 14.92 3.63
N PHE A 2 -7.19 13.60 3.69
CA PHE A 2 -6.30 12.75 4.48
C PHE A 2 -5.49 11.87 3.52
N SER A 3 -4.18 11.82 3.71
CA SER A 3 -3.28 10.99 2.92
C SER A 3 -2.76 9.83 3.74
N HIS A 4 -2.78 8.65 3.14
CA HIS A 4 -2.32 7.38 3.73
C HIS A 4 -1.32 6.76 2.77
N VAL A 5 -0.04 6.83 3.11
CA VAL A 5 1.05 6.34 2.26
C VAL A 5 1.69 5.15 2.94
N VAL A 6 1.76 4.03 2.23
CA VAL A 6 2.36 2.80 2.74
C VAL A 6 3.56 2.43 1.87
N ILE A 7 4.69 2.20 2.51
CA ILE A 7 5.90 1.74 1.85
C ILE A 7 6.11 0.28 2.26
N PHE A 8 6.31 -0.60 1.26
CA PHE A 8 6.42 -2.04 1.48
C PHE A 8 7.80 -2.57 1.08
N TRP A 9 8.40 -3.32 1.99
CA TRP A 9 9.57 -4.16 1.68
C TRP A 9 9.08 -5.59 1.53
N THR A 10 9.28 -6.15 0.35
CA THR A 10 8.78 -7.49 0.02
C THR A 10 9.69 -8.59 0.57
N LYS A 11 9.14 -9.79 0.73
CA LYS A 11 9.91 -10.97 1.16
C LYS A 11 10.91 -11.36 0.07
N PRO A 12 12.21 -11.36 0.37
CA PRO A 12 13.25 -11.64 -0.65
C PRO A 12 13.18 -13.07 -1.22
N GLU A 13 12.62 -14.01 -0.45
CA GLU A 13 12.48 -15.39 -0.89
C GLU A 13 11.35 -15.59 -1.92
N ASN A 14 10.47 -14.61 -2.09
CA ASN A 14 9.36 -14.67 -3.05
C ASN A 14 9.64 -13.76 -4.24
N ALA A 15 10.07 -14.33 -5.35
CA ALA A 15 10.42 -13.57 -6.57
C ALA A 15 9.24 -12.79 -7.15
N ASN A 16 7.99 -13.20 -6.87
CA ASN A 16 6.78 -12.57 -7.39
C ASN A 16 6.12 -11.62 -6.39
N ALA A 17 6.75 -11.39 -5.22
CA ALA A 17 6.10 -10.67 -4.13
C ALA A 17 5.64 -9.28 -4.53
N ALA A 18 6.46 -8.52 -5.25
CA ALA A 18 6.09 -7.17 -5.67
C ALA A 18 4.91 -7.19 -6.65
N ALA A 19 4.93 -8.07 -7.64
CA ALA A 19 3.83 -8.21 -8.59
C ALA A 19 2.53 -8.65 -7.91
N ASP A 20 2.61 -9.62 -7.00
CA ASP A 20 1.45 -10.13 -6.27
C ASP A 20 0.87 -9.07 -5.32
N LEU A 21 1.74 -8.28 -4.68
CA LEU A 21 1.31 -7.21 -3.79
C LEU A 21 0.55 -6.13 -4.57
N ILE A 22 1.07 -5.73 -5.73
CA ILE A 22 0.42 -4.75 -6.60
C ILE A 22 -0.93 -5.28 -7.10
N ALA A 23 -0.95 -6.50 -7.61
CA ALA A 23 -2.19 -7.12 -8.10
C ALA A 23 -3.23 -7.25 -6.99
N GLY A 24 -2.80 -7.62 -5.80
CA GLY A 24 -3.68 -7.73 -4.64
C GLY A 24 -4.24 -6.38 -4.20
N ALA A 25 -3.42 -5.34 -4.20
CA ALA A 25 -3.89 -3.98 -3.90
C ALA A 25 -4.95 -3.52 -4.89
N GLU A 26 -4.73 -3.77 -6.18
CA GLU A 26 -5.72 -3.47 -7.23
C GLU A 26 -7.02 -4.22 -7.01
N LYS A 27 -6.94 -5.50 -6.67
CA LYS A 27 -8.11 -6.36 -6.50
C LYS A 27 -8.93 -6.02 -5.26
N TYR A 28 -8.26 -5.84 -4.12
CA TYR A 28 -8.92 -5.73 -2.82
C TYR A 28 -9.10 -4.30 -2.34
N LEU A 29 -8.14 -3.42 -2.61
CA LEU A 29 -8.17 -2.07 -2.04
C LEU A 29 -8.82 -1.04 -2.96
N ARG A 30 -8.51 -1.08 -4.25
CA ARG A 30 -9.09 -0.11 -5.19
C ARG A 30 -10.63 -0.02 -5.10
N PRO A 31 -11.38 -1.14 -4.95
CA PRO A 31 -12.85 -1.06 -4.91
C PRO A 31 -13.43 -0.46 -3.62
N VAL A 32 -12.64 -0.22 -2.57
CA VAL A 32 -13.17 0.31 -1.31
C VAL A 32 -13.73 1.71 -1.52
N PRO A 33 -15.04 1.93 -1.26
CA PRO A 33 -15.72 3.15 -1.75
C PRO A 33 -15.25 4.45 -1.10
N VAL A 34 -14.72 4.42 0.13
CA VAL A 34 -14.29 5.64 0.84
C VAL A 34 -12.94 6.18 0.35
N ILE A 35 -12.24 5.44 -0.51
CA ILE A 35 -10.99 5.90 -1.11
C ILE A 35 -11.29 6.92 -2.21
N ARG A 36 -10.68 8.09 -2.12
CA ARG A 36 -10.82 9.16 -3.13
C ARG A 36 -9.85 9.01 -4.28
N SER A 37 -8.60 8.69 -3.98
CA SER A 37 -7.61 8.38 -5.01
C SER A 37 -6.79 7.19 -4.59
N PHE A 38 -6.38 6.41 -5.58
CA PHE A 38 -5.66 5.15 -5.39
C PHE A 38 -4.50 5.11 -6.37
N HIS A 39 -3.30 4.86 -5.84
CA HIS A 39 -2.12 4.64 -6.67
C HIS A 39 -1.21 3.63 -5.99
N VAL A 40 -0.88 2.56 -6.69
CA VAL A 40 0.09 1.57 -6.25
C VAL A 40 1.11 1.37 -7.36
N GLY A 41 2.38 1.24 -6.98
CA GLY A 41 3.44 1.06 -7.97
C GLY A 41 4.74 0.59 -7.36
N ARG A 42 5.73 0.42 -8.25
CA ARG A 42 7.08 -0.04 -7.88
C ARG A 42 8.01 1.14 -7.63
N MET A 43 9.00 0.92 -6.78
CA MET A 43 10.12 1.84 -6.60
C MET A 43 10.75 2.19 -7.96
N VAL A 44 11.06 3.46 -8.14
CA VAL A 44 11.72 3.98 -9.34
C VAL A 44 13.11 4.47 -8.93
N SER A 45 14.14 4.04 -9.65
CA SER A 45 15.51 4.46 -9.35
C SER A 45 15.71 5.95 -9.58
N SER A 46 16.57 6.55 -8.76
CA SER A 46 16.88 7.97 -8.79
C SER A 46 18.37 8.17 -8.48
N PRO A 47 19.04 9.15 -9.14
CA PRO A 47 20.42 9.49 -8.79
C PRO A 47 20.54 10.35 -7.55
N ARG A 48 19.42 10.85 -6.98
CA ARG A 48 19.42 11.73 -5.83
C ARG A 48 19.62 10.94 -4.54
N ALA A 49 20.60 11.36 -3.73
CA ALA A 49 20.95 10.68 -2.47
C ALA A 49 19.81 10.68 -1.45
N VAL A 50 18.92 11.68 -1.50
CA VAL A 50 17.81 11.81 -0.55
C VAL A 50 16.64 10.86 -0.87
N VAL A 51 16.65 10.22 -2.04
CA VAL A 51 15.58 9.30 -2.44
C VAL A 51 15.90 7.92 -1.89
N ASP A 52 15.06 7.44 -0.97
CA ASP A 52 15.18 6.08 -0.44
C ASP A 52 14.69 5.09 -1.50
N GLN A 53 15.55 4.17 -1.89
CA GLN A 53 15.29 3.18 -2.92
C GLN A 53 15.35 1.76 -2.36
N SER A 54 15.23 1.61 -1.03
CA SER A 54 15.38 0.31 -0.36
C SER A 54 14.13 -0.55 -0.45
N TYR A 55 12.99 0.03 -0.79
CA TYR A 55 11.68 -0.65 -0.83
C TYR A 55 11.36 -1.15 -2.24
N GLN A 56 10.30 -1.95 -2.36
CA GLN A 56 9.88 -2.50 -3.65
C GLN A 56 8.55 -1.92 -4.15
N VAL A 57 7.58 -1.65 -3.25
CA VAL A 57 6.24 -1.22 -3.62
C VAL A 57 5.81 -0.07 -2.72
N ALA A 58 5.07 0.87 -3.28
CA ALA A 58 4.43 1.94 -2.52
C ALA A 58 2.95 2.03 -2.88
N LEU A 59 2.13 2.39 -1.89
CA LEU A 59 0.70 2.61 -2.01
C LEU A 59 0.38 4.02 -1.52
N ASN A 60 -0.35 4.77 -2.31
CA ASN A 60 -0.74 6.14 -1.98
C ASN A 60 -2.26 6.25 -2.10
N LEU A 61 -2.93 6.44 -0.96
CA LEU A 61 -4.37 6.59 -0.88
C LEU A 61 -4.72 7.97 -0.33
N THR A 62 -5.81 8.54 -0.83
CA THR A 62 -6.39 9.72 -0.20
C THR A 62 -7.84 9.46 0.19
N PHE A 63 -8.27 10.13 1.25
CA PHE A 63 -9.62 10.06 1.82
C PHE A 63 -10.12 11.47 2.12
N ASP A 64 -11.42 11.65 2.28
CA ASP A 64 -11.98 12.95 2.66
C ASP A 64 -11.55 13.36 4.07
N SER A 65 -11.36 12.39 4.97
CA SER A 65 -11.09 12.63 6.38
C SER A 65 -10.40 11.44 7.02
N LYS A 66 -9.88 11.65 8.22
CA LYS A 66 -9.36 10.58 9.06
C LYS A 66 -10.42 9.52 9.35
N GLN A 67 -11.67 9.95 9.57
CA GLN A 67 -12.78 9.01 9.82
C GLN A 67 -13.00 8.08 8.63
N ALA A 68 -12.94 8.59 7.41
CA ALA A 68 -13.06 7.76 6.21
C ALA A 68 -11.92 6.74 6.11
N GLU A 69 -10.70 7.12 6.47
CA GLU A 69 -9.57 6.19 6.52
C GLU A 69 -9.79 5.11 7.59
N GLU A 70 -10.35 5.46 8.74
CA GLU A 70 -10.67 4.49 9.79
C GLU A 70 -11.73 3.47 9.30
N GLU A 71 -12.72 3.92 8.53
CA GLU A 71 -13.70 3.03 7.89
C GLU A 71 -13.02 2.06 6.91
N TYR A 72 -12.04 2.55 6.15
CA TYR A 72 -11.23 1.72 5.26
C TYR A 72 -10.49 0.62 6.04
N GLN A 73 -9.90 0.95 7.19
CA GLN A 73 -9.14 -0.01 8.00
C GLN A 73 -9.95 -1.24 8.41
N VAL A 74 -11.24 -1.07 8.68
CA VAL A 74 -12.13 -2.16 9.12
C VAL A 74 -12.96 -2.75 7.98
N HIS A 75 -12.82 -2.22 6.77
CA HIS A 75 -13.57 -2.72 5.62
C HIS A 75 -13.19 -4.17 5.30
N PRO A 76 -14.14 -5.05 4.98
CA PRO A 76 -13.85 -6.47 4.69
C PRO A 76 -12.80 -6.67 3.59
N LEU A 77 -12.79 -5.83 2.58
CA LEU A 77 -11.79 -5.92 1.50
C LEU A 77 -10.38 -5.59 2.00
N HIS A 78 -10.23 -4.61 2.89
CA HIS A 78 -8.94 -4.32 3.51
C HIS A 78 -8.45 -5.49 4.36
N LEU A 79 -9.36 -6.09 5.15
CA LEU A 79 -9.02 -7.25 5.98
C LEU A 79 -8.58 -8.43 5.11
N ASP A 80 -9.26 -8.65 3.98
CA ASP A 80 -8.87 -9.69 3.00
C ASP A 80 -7.49 -9.41 2.40
N PHE A 81 -7.21 -8.16 2.06
CA PHE A 81 -5.90 -7.77 1.55
C PHE A 81 -4.80 -8.12 2.55
N VAL A 82 -4.97 -7.74 3.81
CA VAL A 82 -4.00 -8.02 4.86
C VAL A 82 -3.76 -9.53 4.99
N GLU A 83 -4.83 -10.31 5.05
CA GLU A 83 -4.74 -11.75 5.30
C GLU A 83 -4.21 -12.53 4.10
N LYS A 84 -4.69 -12.21 2.89
CA LYS A 84 -4.43 -13.02 1.69
C LYS A 84 -3.25 -12.52 0.87
N VAL A 85 -2.85 -11.26 1.02
CA VAL A 85 -1.84 -10.63 0.16
C VAL A 85 -0.66 -10.12 0.97
N PHE A 86 -0.92 -9.24 1.95
CA PHE A 86 0.14 -8.59 2.73
C PHE A 86 1.01 -9.59 3.46
N LYS A 87 0.42 -10.49 4.22
CA LYS A 87 1.16 -11.47 5.04
C LYS A 87 2.04 -12.39 4.21
N SER A 88 1.60 -12.72 2.99
CA SER A 88 2.35 -13.65 2.11
C SER A 88 3.52 -12.99 1.40
N ASN A 89 3.49 -11.68 1.20
CA ASN A 89 4.41 -10.99 0.29
C ASN A 89 5.26 -9.92 0.97
N CYS A 90 4.88 -9.43 2.13
CA CYS A 90 5.52 -8.29 2.75
C CYS A 90 6.32 -8.69 3.98
N ALA A 91 7.59 -8.28 4.01
CA ALA A 91 8.49 -8.50 5.17
C ALA A 91 8.42 -7.33 6.15
N ARG A 92 8.16 -6.11 5.65
CA ARG A 92 8.12 -4.89 6.45
C ARG A 92 7.25 -3.84 5.75
N ALA A 93 6.55 -3.05 6.53
CA ALA A 93 5.82 -1.89 6.01
C ALA A 93 6.02 -0.69 6.92
N VAL A 94 6.02 0.50 6.32
CA VAL A 94 6.01 1.78 7.04
C VAL A 94 4.86 2.60 6.48
N ILE A 95 4.10 3.22 7.37
CA ILE A 95 2.92 4.01 7.02
C ILE A 95 3.16 5.46 7.42
N TYR A 96 2.80 6.37 6.50
CA TYR A 96 2.80 7.81 6.76
C TYR A 96 1.39 8.34 6.53
N ASP A 97 0.76 8.78 7.61
CA ASP A 97 -0.56 9.39 7.58
C ASP A 97 -0.41 10.89 7.85
N PHE A 98 -1.02 11.71 6.99
CA PHE A 98 -1.01 13.15 7.19
C PHE A 98 -2.24 13.80 6.58
N GLU A 99 -2.53 15.03 7.05
CA GLU A 99 -3.73 15.70 6.57
C GLU A 99 -3.59 17.22 6.51
#